data_0f2bbf874cf9ff62e5e71a05fb5defa7
#
_entry.id   0f2bbf874cf9ff62e5e71a05fb5defa7
#
_cell.length_a   1.000
_cell.length_b   1.000
_cell.length_c   1.000
_cell.angle_alpha   90.00
_cell.angle_beta   90.00
_cell.angle_gamma   90.00
#
_symmetry.space_group_name_H-M   'P 1'
#
loop_
_entity.id
_entity.type
_entity.pdbx_description
1 polymer ?
#
loop_
_entity_poly.entity_id
_entity_poly.type
_entity_poly.pdbx_seq_one_letter_code
_entity_poly.pdbx_strand_id
1 'polypeptide(L)'
;MVTQEIVREALKDVEDPELHMGILDLGLVYDVVVDEETAGKNVTVVMTLTSPMCPVGPMFTQAVQSKVEGIDGVEHCKVDLTFSPPWDPKTMASDDVKTQLGIW
;
A
#
# COMPACT_ATOMS: atom_id res chain seq x y z
N MET A 1 -8.02 18.46 -6.07
CA MET A 1 -6.68 17.96 -6.39
C MET A 1 -6.33 16.77 -5.48
N VAL A 2 -5.85 15.68 -6.05
CA VAL A 2 -5.47 14.50 -5.28
C VAL A 2 -4.10 14.72 -4.64
N THR A 3 -3.95 14.35 -3.37
CA THR A 3 -2.70 14.48 -2.63
C THR A 3 -2.27 13.11 -2.07
N GLN A 4 -1.02 13.01 -1.63
CA GLN A 4 -0.53 11.79 -0.98
C GLN A 4 -1.39 11.43 0.23
N GLU A 5 -1.83 12.43 1.00
CA GLU A 5 -2.67 12.20 2.18
C GLU A 5 -4.01 11.57 1.81
N ILE A 6 -4.62 12.05 0.72
CA ILE A 6 -5.89 11.49 0.23
C ILE A 6 -5.69 10.03 -0.19
N VAL A 7 -4.61 9.73 -0.90
CA VAL A 7 -4.31 8.37 -1.34
C VAL A 7 -4.06 7.46 -0.14
N ARG A 8 -3.27 7.89 0.82
CA ARG A 8 -2.98 7.11 2.03
C ARG A 8 -4.24 6.86 2.85
N GLU A 9 -5.11 7.86 2.95
CA GLU A 9 -6.38 7.72 3.66
C GLU A 9 -7.26 6.64 3.01
N ALA A 10 -7.31 6.60 1.69
CA ALA A 10 -8.04 5.55 0.97
C ALA A 10 -7.42 4.18 1.20
N LEU A 11 -6.09 4.10 1.28
CA LEU A 11 -5.39 2.83 1.48
C LEU A 11 -5.55 2.26 2.89
N LYS A 12 -6.00 3.05 3.86
CA LYS A 12 -6.27 2.55 5.22
C LYS A 12 -7.30 1.43 5.24
N ASP A 13 -8.20 1.39 4.27
CA ASP A 13 -9.23 0.36 4.17
C ASP A 13 -8.74 -0.93 3.51
N VAL A 14 -7.52 -0.94 3.00
CA VAL A 14 -6.95 -2.12 2.34
C VAL A 14 -6.19 -2.95 3.35
N GLU A 15 -6.51 -4.24 3.42
CA GLU A 15 -5.88 -5.18 4.33
C GLU A 15 -5.12 -6.24 3.56
N ASP A 16 -4.02 -6.73 4.16
CA ASP A 16 -3.29 -7.89 3.63
C ASP A 16 -4.19 -9.13 3.76
N PRO A 17 -4.40 -9.89 2.67
CA PRO A 17 -5.31 -11.03 2.72
C PRO A 17 -4.83 -12.20 3.58
N GLU A 18 -3.54 -12.28 3.87
CA GLU A 18 -3.00 -13.34 4.74
C GLU A 18 -3.07 -12.97 6.21
N LEU A 19 -2.76 -11.72 6.54
CA LEU A 19 -2.67 -11.27 7.94
C LEU A 19 -3.94 -10.56 8.41
N HIS A 20 -4.81 -10.14 7.49
CA HIS A 20 -6.03 -9.37 7.79
C HIS A 20 -5.74 -8.09 8.57
N MET A 21 -4.62 -7.44 8.26
CA MET A 21 -4.19 -6.18 8.87
C MET A 21 -3.99 -5.14 7.79
N GLY A 22 -4.20 -3.87 8.14
CA GLY A 22 -4.07 -2.76 7.19
C GLY A 22 -2.66 -2.66 6.61
N ILE A 23 -2.56 -2.45 5.30
CA ILE A 23 -1.27 -2.40 4.62
C ILE A 23 -0.39 -1.24 5.08
N LEU A 24 -1.00 -0.12 5.49
CA LEU A 24 -0.23 1.00 6.03
C LEU A 24 0.36 0.67 7.40
N ASP A 25 -0.42 0.01 8.25
CA ASP A 25 0.04 -0.40 9.58
C ASP A 25 1.14 -1.44 9.51
N LEU A 26 1.07 -2.33 8.51
CA LEU A 26 2.10 -3.33 8.28
C LEU A 26 3.40 -2.71 7.73
N GLY A 27 3.32 -1.50 7.18
CA GLY A 27 4.48 -0.87 6.56
C GLY A 27 4.76 -1.39 5.16
N LEU A 28 3.75 -1.89 4.47
CA LEU A 28 3.91 -2.44 3.12
C LEU A 28 3.95 -1.36 2.04
N VAL A 29 3.41 -0.18 2.30
CA VAL A 29 3.45 0.94 1.36
C VAL A 29 4.72 1.75 1.62
N TYR A 30 5.64 1.73 0.66
CA TYR A 30 6.92 2.42 0.80
C TYR A 30 6.86 3.87 0.33
N ASP A 31 6.08 4.14 -0.71
CA ASP A 31 5.96 5.50 -1.23
C ASP A 31 4.65 5.65 -1.99
N VAL A 32 4.18 6.89 -2.05
CA VAL A 32 3.01 7.26 -2.87
C VAL A 32 3.43 8.49 -3.67
N VAL A 33 3.46 8.33 -4.99
CA VAL A 33 3.83 9.42 -5.90
C VAL A 33 2.57 9.91 -6.60
N VAL A 34 2.26 11.19 -6.39
CA VAL A 34 1.13 11.85 -7.02
C VAL A 34 1.69 12.79 -8.08
N ASP A 35 1.28 12.59 -9.32
CA ASP A 35 1.76 13.41 -10.43
C ASP A 35 1.12 14.79 -10.39
N GLU A 36 1.90 15.78 -10.01
CA GLU A 36 1.41 17.16 -9.89
C GLU A 36 1.05 17.79 -11.25
N GLU A 37 1.73 17.37 -12.32
CA GLU A 37 1.45 17.89 -13.66
C GLU A 37 0.05 17.52 -14.14
N THR A 38 -0.47 16.40 -13.67
CA THR A 38 -1.83 15.94 -14.00
C THR A 38 -2.83 16.25 -12.89
N ALA A 39 -2.47 17.06 -11.90
CA ALA A 39 -3.29 17.41 -10.73
C ALA A 39 -3.71 16.15 -9.95
N GLY A 40 -2.87 15.12 -9.95
CA GLY A 40 -3.12 13.89 -9.21
C GLY A 40 -3.93 12.85 -9.98
N LYS A 41 -4.16 13.04 -11.27
CA LYS A 41 -4.87 12.03 -12.08
C LYS A 41 -4.08 10.74 -12.22
N ASN A 42 -2.75 10.82 -12.22
CA ASN A 42 -1.86 9.66 -12.26
C ASN A 42 -1.19 9.50 -10.91
N VAL A 43 -1.35 8.33 -10.31
CA VAL A 43 -0.80 8.02 -8.99
C VAL A 43 -0.01 6.72 -9.09
N THR A 44 1.16 6.69 -8.48
CA THR A 44 1.98 5.48 -8.37
C THR A 44 2.13 5.12 -6.90
N VAL A 45 1.81 3.89 -6.56
CA VAL A 45 1.99 3.34 -5.22
C VAL A 45 3.16 2.36 -5.26
N VAL A 46 4.22 2.66 -4.53
CA VAL A 46 5.37 1.76 -4.40
C VAL A 46 5.18 0.96 -3.13
N MET A 47 5.06 -0.35 -3.25
CA MET A 47 4.77 -1.20 -2.10
C MET A 47 5.46 -2.55 -2.22
N THR A 48 5.43 -3.29 -1.13
CA THR A 48 5.94 -4.66 -1.07
C THR A 48 4.86 -5.61 -0.57
N LEU A 49 5.17 -6.88 -0.55
CA LEU A 49 4.34 -7.92 0.03
C LEU A 49 5.04 -8.52 1.25
N THR A 50 4.28 -9.20 2.10
CA THR A 50 4.83 -9.86 3.28
C THR A 50 5.76 -11.02 2.89
N SER A 51 5.59 -11.55 1.68
CA SER A 51 6.45 -12.60 1.15
C SER A 51 6.55 -12.45 -0.36
N PRO A 52 7.76 -12.59 -0.95
CA PRO A 52 7.92 -12.56 -2.41
C PRO A 52 7.27 -13.76 -3.10
N MET A 53 6.94 -14.79 -2.34
CA MET A 53 6.28 -15.99 -2.86
C MET A 53 4.77 -15.96 -2.64
N CYS A 54 4.20 -14.80 -2.31
CA CYS A 54 2.77 -14.66 -2.02
C CYS A 54 1.92 -14.99 -3.26
N PRO A 55 1.10 -16.05 -3.21
CA PRO A 55 0.30 -16.46 -4.38
C PRO A 55 -0.85 -15.50 -4.68
N VAL A 56 -1.22 -14.65 -3.73
CA VAL A 56 -2.30 -13.68 -3.91
C VAL A 56 -1.80 -12.29 -4.31
N GLY A 57 -0.51 -12.16 -4.62
CA GLY A 57 0.12 -10.89 -4.98
C GLY A 57 -0.61 -10.14 -6.10
N PRO A 58 -0.90 -10.77 -7.25
CA PRO A 58 -1.60 -10.08 -8.34
C PRO A 58 -3.00 -9.59 -7.96
N MET A 59 -3.74 -10.37 -7.20
CA MET A 59 -5.06 -9.96 -6.69
C MET A 59 -4.94 -8.79 -5.71
N PHE A 60 -3.92 -8.83 -4.89
CA PHE A 60 -3.68 -7.81 -3.89
C PHE A 60 -3.30 -6.48 -4.54
N THR A 61 -2.39 -6.49 -5.52
CA THR A 61 -2.02 -5.28 -6.24
C THR A 61 -3.20 -4.70 -7.00
N GLN A 62 -4.05 -5.54 -7.57
CA GLN A 62 -5.25 -5.10 -8.26
C GLN A 62 -6.23 -4.46 -7.29
N ALA A 63 -6.37 -4.98 -6.08
CA ALA A 63 -7.23 -4.39 -5.06
C ALA A 63 -6.73 -2.99 -4.67
N VAL A 64 -5.43 -2.81 -4.50
CA VAL A 64 -4.83 -1.51 -4.22
C VAL A 64 -5.07 -0.55 -5.38
N GLN A 65 -4.82 -0.99 -6.60
CA GLN A 65 -5.03 -0.19 -7.80
C GLN A 65 -6.49 0.27 -7.91
N SER A 66 -7.44 -0.63 -7.74
CA SER A 66 -8.86 -0.33 -7.82
C SER A 66 -9.28 0.67 -6.74
N LYS A 67 -8.75 0.52 -5.53
CA LYS A 67 -9.08 1.42 -4.43
C LYS A 67 -8.61 2.84 -4.72
N VAL A 68 -7.40 3.00 -5.23
CA VAL A 68 -6.86 4.31 -5.57
C VAL A 68 -7.57 4.91 -6.77
N GLU A 69 -7.86 4.11 -7.79
CA GLU A 69 -8.59 4.59 -8.97
C GLU A 69 -10.02 5.01 -8.66
N GLY A 70 -10.58 4.51 -7.55
CA GLY A 70 -11.89 4.94 -7.07
C GLY A 70 -11.92 6.32 -6.41
N ILE A 71 -10.76 6.93 -6.18
CA ILE A 71 -10.69 8.28 -5.60
C ILE A 71 -11.08 9.31 -6.66
N ASP A 72 -11.95 10.24 -6.29
CA ASP A 72 -12.32 11.34 -7.17
C ASP A 72 -11.06 12.11 -7.60
N GLY A 73 -10.89 12.22 -8.93
CA GLY A 73 -9.75 12.92 -9.51
C GLY A 73 -8.61 12.02 -9.96
N VAL A 74 -8.61 10.74 -9.58
CA VAL A 74 -7.61 9.77 -10.05
C VAL A 74 -8.16 9.07 -11.28
N GLU A 75 -7.42 9.12 -12.39
CA GLU A 75 -7.77 8.39 -13.61
C GLU A 75 -6.99 7.09 -13.74
N HIS A 76 -5.71 7.11 -13.35
CA HIS A 76 -4.83 5.95 -13.46
C HIS A 76 -4.03 5.75 -12.18
N CYS A 77 -3.92 4.52 -11.75
CA CYS A 77 -3.04 4.13 -10.65
C CYS A 77 -2.12 3.02 -11.11
N LYS A 78 -0.84 3.19 -10.85
CA LYS A 78 0.16 2.15 -11.08
C LYS A 78 0.64 1.66 -9.73
N VAL A 79 0.74 0.35 -9.57
CA VAL A 79 1.32 -0.26 -8.37
C VAL A 79 2.66 -0.85 -8.75
N ASP A 80 3.72 -0.32 -8.16
CA ASP A 80 5.08 -0.83 -8.33
C ASP A 80 5.42 -1.72 -7.15
N LEU A 81 5.60 -3.01 -7.41
CA LEU A 81 6.06 -3.94 -6.37
C LEU A 81 7.58 -3.92 -6.30
N THR A 82 8.09 -3.82 -5.08
CA THR A 82 9.52 -3.92 -4.81
C THR A 82 9.75 -4.82 -3.61
N PHE A 83 10.85 -5.54 -3.62
CA PHE A 83 11.29 -6.35 -2.49
C PHE A 83 12.65 -5.86 -1.98
N SER A 84 13.04 -4.64 -2.34
CA SER A 84 14.27 -4.00 -1.88
C SER A 84 13.95 -2.60 -1.33
N PRO A 85 14.05 -2.39 0.00
CA PRO A 85 14.45 -3.38 0.99
C PRO A 85 13.34 -4.42 1.24
N PRO A 86 13.67 -5.63 1.71
CA PRO A 86 12.66 -6.61 2.07
C PRO A 86 11.85 -6.13 3.27
N TRP A 87 10.58 -6.53 3.33
CA TRP A 87 9.72 -6.16 4.42
C TRP A 87 10.23 -6.70 5.75
N ASP A 88 10.37 -5.82 6.74
CA ASP A 88 10.77 -6.18 8.09
C ASP A 88 9.72 -5.63 9.07
N PRO A 89 8.87 -6.50 9.63
CA PRO A 89 7.81 -6.04 10.52
C PRO A 89 8.34 -5.41 11.80
N LYS A 90 9.55 -5.75 12.23
CA LYS A 90 10.14 -5.17 13.44
C LYS A 90 10.46 -3.69 13.31
N THR A 91 10.77 -3.24 12.08
CA THR A 91 11.14 -1.85 11.83
C THR A 91 10.06 -1.10 11.05
N MET A 92 9.21 -1.80 10.31
CA MET A 92 8.27 -1.18 9.36
C MET A 92 6.83 -1.19 9.85
N ALA A 93 6.43 -2.19 10.64
CA ALA A 93 5.06 -2.29 11.15
C ALA A 93 4.83 -1.34 12.33
N SER A 94 3.56 -0.94 12.51
CA SER A 94 3.17 -0.14 13.66
C SER A 94 3.25 -0.97 14.96
N ASP A 95 3.26 -0.30 16.10
CA ASP A 95 3.31 -0.95 17.41
C ASP A 95 2.10 -1.87 17.62
N ASP A 96 0.91 -1.45 17.17
CA ASP A 96 -0.29 -2.27 17.25
C ASP A 96 -0.14 -3.59 16.51
N VAL A 97 0.42 -3.53 15.29
CA VAL A 97 0.68 -4.73 14.49
C VAL A 97 1.72 -5.62 15.15
N LYS A 98 2.79 -5.03 15.67
CA LYS A 98 3.83 -5.80 16.37
C LYS A 98 3.24 -6.55 17.55
N THR A 99 2.35 -5.91 18.31
CA THR A 99 1.70 -6.55 19.45
C THR A 99 0.83 -7.71 18.99
N GLN A 100 0.05 -7.55 17.93
CA GLN A 100 -0.81 -8.61 17.40
C GLN A 100 0.01 -9.77 16.84
N LEU A 101 1.15 -9.48 16.22
CA LEU A 101 2.02 -10.51 15.67
C LEU A 101 2.95 -11.14 16.71
N GLY A 102 3.10 -10.53 17.88
CA GLY A 102 3.97 -11.03 18.93
C GLY A 102 5.45 -10.93 18.63
N ILE A 103 5.88 -9.89 17.93
CA ILE A 103 7.25 -9.75 17.41
C ILE A 103 8.05 -8.65 18.11
N TRP A 104 7.68 -8.30 19.31
CA TRP A 104 8.42 -7.30 20.12
C TRP A 104 9.86 -7.71 20.35
#